data_872c30237382c4726bd6151dd795c03b
#
_entry.id   872c30237382c4726bd6151dd795c03b
#
_cell.length_a   1.000
_cell.length_b   1.000
_cell.length_c   1.000
_cell.angle_alpha   90.00
_cell.angle_beta   90.00
_cell.angle_gamma   90.00
#
_symmetry.space_group_name_H-M   'P 1'
#
loop_
_entity.id
_entity.type
_entity.pdbx_description
1 polymer ?
#
loop_
_entity_poly.entity_id
_entity_poly.type
_entity_poly.pdbx_seq_one_letter_code
_entity_poly.pdbx_strand_id
1 'polypeptide(L)'
;FPDTYFVPIIATASSTIQMFKNSFDRKISSLLEEIKDSGHSLDDIIKMASILESEVKSEEDKRIVSGILWKRLKLDIALQVDSDPDTYKHTGFPPKPISNPGLESVIAAIHPTTTSYLYFLTGDDGKTYYSRTFDEHKTNVAKYLTK
;
A
#
# COMPACT_ATOMS: atom_id res chain seq x y z
N PHE A 1 10.48 -8.46 -3.94
CA PHE A 1 9.12 -8.66 -4.46
C PHE A 1 8.64 -10.09 -4.21
N PRO A 2 7.34 -10.31 -3.99
CA PRO A 2 6.72 -11.62 -4.11
C PRO A 2 6.89 -12.12 -5.54
N ASP A 3 7.56 -13.26 -5.71
CA ASP A 3 7.81 -13.86 -7.02
C ASP A 3 8.25 -15.32 -6.85
N THR A 4 8.29 -16.08 -7.93
CA THR A 4 8.88 -17.41 -7.95
C THR A 4 10.34 -17.31 -8.33
N TYR A 5 11.22 -17.76 -7.44
CA TYR A 5 12.67 -17.73 -7.63
C TYR A 5 13.23 -19.13 -7.79
N PHE A 6 13.95 -19.37 -8.89
CA PHE A 6 14.71 -20.59 -9.10
C PHE A 6 16.08 -20.45 -8.42
N VAL A 7 16.22 -21.04 -7.25
CA VAL A 7 17.43 -20.98 -6.44
C VAL A 7 18.24 -22.25 -6.69
N PRO A 8 19.50 -22.16 -7.19
CA PRO A 8 20.37 -23.34 -7.34
C PRO A 8 20.59 -24.05 -6.00
N ILE A 9 20.69 -25.38 -6.00
CA ILE A 9 20.91 -26.18 -4.78
C ILE A 9 22.18 -25.76 -4.04
N ILE A 10 23.20 -25.32 -4.80
CA ILE A 10 24.48 -24.84 -4.25
C ILE A 10 24.50 -23.36 -3.89
N ALA A 11 23.36 -22.66 -3.97
CA ALA A 11 23.30 -21.23 -3.68
C ALA A 11 23.60 -20.97 -2.20
N THR A 12 24.40 -19.93 -1.96
CA THR A 12 24.62 -19.40 -0.62
C THR A 12 23.53 -18.41 -0.22
N ALA A 13 23.36 -18.15 1.08
CA ALA A 13 22.44 -17.11 1.55
C ALA A 13 22.73 -15.74 0.89
N SER A 14 24.01 -15.39 0.73
CA SER A 14 24.44 -14.14 0.08
C SER A 14 24.01 -14.08 -1.38
N SER A 15 24.21 -15.14 -2.16
CA SER A 15 23.80 -15.20 -3.58
C SER A 15 22.27 -15.16 -3.73
N THR A 16 21.53 -15.76 -2.80
CA THR A 16 20.07 -15.74 -2.78
C THR A 16 19.54 -14.32 -2.47
N ILE A 17 20.10 -13.64 -1.47
CA ILE A 17 19.76 -12.24 -1.17
C ILE A 17 20.07 -11.34 -2.38
N GLN A 18 21.21 -11.54 -3.03
CA GLN A 18 21.57 -10.76 -4.24
C GLN A 18 20.56 -10.99 -5.38
N MET A 19 20.08 -12.21 -5.55
CA MET A 19 19.05 -12.54 -6.54
C MET A 19 17.76 -11.75 -6.27
N PHE A 20 17.33 -11.66 -5.02
CA PHE A 20 16.14 -10.88 -4.64
C PHE A 20 16.32 -9.38 -4.89
N LYS A 21 17.50 -8.85 -4.54
CA LYS A 21 17.85 -7.45 -4.82
C LYS A 21 17.84 -7.16 -6.32
N ASN A 22 18.50 -7.98 -7.11
CA ASN A 22 18.54 -7.82 -8.57
C ASN A 22 17.13 -7.87 -9.20
N SER A 23 16.24 -8.72 -8.66
CA SER A 23 14.85 -8.77 -9.13
C SER A 23 14.10 -7.49 -8.79
N PHE A 24 14.30 -6.96 -7.58
CA PHE A 24 13.74 -5.68 -7.17
C PHE A 24 14.24 -4.55 -8.07
N ASP A 25 15.55 -4.40 -8.20
CA ASP A 25 16.18 -3.33 -8.98
C ASP A 25 15.70 -3.34 -10.44
N ARG A 26 15.61 -4.53 -11.06
CA ARG A 26 15.11 -4.67 -12.43
C ARG A 26 13.65 -4.22 -12.58
N LYS A 27 12.78 -4.59 -11.64
CA LYS A 27 11.35 -4.20 -11.67
C LYS A 27 11.18 -2.71 -11.40
N ILE A 28 11.91 -2.16 -10.45
CA ILE A 28 11.84 -0.72 -10.11
C ILE A 28 12.48 0.14 -11.20
N SER A 29 13.55 -0.33 -11.87
CA SER A 29 14.22 0.47 -12.91
C SER A 29 13.28 0.83 -14.06
N SER A 30 12.27 0.02 -14.37
CA SER A 30 11.27 0.33 -15.39
C SER A 30 10.25 1.37 -14.96
N LEU A 31 10.16 1.68 -13.66
CA LEU A 31 9.20 2.63 -13.08
C LEU A 31 9.84 3.94 -12.59
N LEU A 32 11.16 4.11 -12.73
CA LEU A 32 11.88 5.26 -12.14
C LEU A 32 11.38 6.61 -12.68
N GLU A 33 11.05 6.71 -13.96
CA GLU A 33 10.51 7.95 -14.55
C GLU A 33 9.11 8.24 -13.97
N GLU A 34 8.24 7.23 -13.87
CA GLU A 34 6.91 7.38 -13.30
C GLU A 34 6.95 7.74 -11.81
N ILE A 35 7.89 7.15 -11.05
CA ILE A 35 8.13 7.51 -9.64
C ILE A 35 8.54 8.97 -9.54
N LYS A 36 9.48 9.42 -10.38
CA LYS A 36 9.92 10.80 -10.42
C LYS A 36 8.77 11.76 -10.74
N ASP A 37 7.96 11.42 -11.74
CA ASP A 37 6.83 12.23 -12.19
C ASP A 37 5.70 12.28 -11.15
N SER A 38 5.57 11.25 -10.28
CA SER A 38 4.62 11.23 -9.17
C SER A 38 4.92 12.30 -8.10
N GLY A 39 6.16 12.80 -8.05
CA GLY A 39 6.62 13.73 -7.02
C GLY A 39 6.91 13.11 -5.65
N HIS A 40 6.84 11.76 -5.54
CA HIS A 40 7.11 11.02 -4.32
C HIS A 40 8.50 10.34 -4.36
N SER A 41 9.12 10.13 -3.21
CA SER A 41 10.35 9.36 -3.14
C SER A 41 10.08 7.86 -3.35
N LEU A 42 11.09 7.10 -3.81
CA LEU A 42 10.97 5.63 -3.90
C LEU A 42 10.65 5.02 -2.53
N ASP A 43 11.22 5.54 -1.44
CA ASP A 43 10.95 5.07 -0.08
C ASP A 43 9.48 5.24 0.29
N ASP A 44 8.90 6.40 0.01
CA ASP A 44 7.47 6.66 0.26
C ASP A 44 6.56 5.77 -0.60
N ILE A 45 6.91 5.58 -1.88
CA ILE A 45 6.18 4.68 -2.77
C ILE A 45 6.19 3.25 -2.22
N ILE A 46 7.33 2.75 -1.75
CA ILE A 46 7.43 1.39 -1.20
C ILE A 46 6.67 1.26 0.13
N LYS A 47 6.72 2.27 0.99
CA LYS A 47 5.93 2.30 2.23
C LYS A 47 4.43 2.30 1.92
N MET A 48 3.96 3.16 1.01
CA MET A 48 2.57 3.18 0.55
C MET A 48 2.17 1.83 -0.03
N ALA A 49 2.96 1.28 -0.93
CA ALA A 49 2.70 -0.02 -1.57
C ALA A 49 2.59 -1.16 -0.54
N SER A 50 3.44 -1.13 0.51
CA SER A 50 3.39 -2.14 1.59
C SER A 50 2.10 -2.07 2.41
N ILE A 51 1.54 -0.88 2.60
CA ILE A 51 0.24 -0.69 3.24
C ILE A 51 -0.87 -1.23 2.31
N LEU A 52 -0.88 -0.82 1.05
CA LEU A 52 -1.89 -1.26 0.07
C LEU A 52 -1.95 -2.78 -0.08
N GLU A 53 -0.79 -3.45 -0.07
CA GLU A 53 -0.69 -4.91 -0.15
C GLU A 53 -1.40 -5.61 1.00
N SER A 54 -1.36 -5.02 2.20
CA SER A 54 -1.95 -5.58 3.41
C SER A 54 -3.43 -5.26 3.59
N GLU A 55 -3.90 -4.12 3.05
CA GLU A 55 -5.25 -3.60 3.30
C GLU A 55 -6.29 -4.05 2.26
N VAL A 56 -5.91 -4.14 0.99
CA VAL A 56 -6.87 -4.39 -0.10
C VAL A 56 -6.32 -5.34 -1.15
N LYS A 57 -7.21 -6.09 -1.79
CA LYS A 57 -6.85 -7.16 -2.73
C LYS A 57 -6.94 -6.76 -4.20
N SER A 58 -7.99 -6.02 -4.59
CA SER A 58 -8.19 -5.69 -6.00
C SER A 58 -7.31 -4.52 -6.44
N GLU A 59 -6.86 -4.51 -7.68
CA GLU A 59 -6.06 -3.42 -8.26
C GLU A 59 -6.81 -2.08 -8.24
N GLU A 60 -8.12 -2.11 -8.51
CA GLU A 60 -8.97 -0.91 -8.49
C GLU A 60 -9.04 -0.32 -7.08
N ASP A 61 -9.31 -1.16 -6.06
CA ASP A 61 -9.33 -0.74 -4.67
C ASP A 61 -7.97 -0.21 -4.22
N LYS A 62 -6.86 -0.86 -4.60
CA LYS A 62 -5.51 -0.38 -4.30
C LYS A 62 -5.28 1.04 -4.80
N ARG A 63 -5.72 1.38 -6.00
CA ARG A 63 -5.59 2.74 -6.56
C ARG A 63 -6.46 3.77 -5.83
N ILE A 64 -7.70 3.41 -5.48
CA ILE A 64 -8.61 4.29 -4.73
C ILE A 64 -8.08 4.52 -3.31
N VAL A 65 -7.70 3.45 -2.60
CA VAL A 65 -7.15 3.52 -1.24
C VAL A 65 -5.83 4.30 -1.24
N SER A 66 -4.97 4.11 -2.25
CA SER A 66 -3.78 4.94 -2.46
C SER A 66 -4.13 6.43 -2.50
N GLY A 67 -5.15 6.81 -3.28
CA GLY A 67 -5.61 8.20 -3.36
C GLY A 67 -6.13 8.74 -2.02
N ILE A 68 -6.80 7.90 -1.23
CA ILE A 68 -7.24 8.26 0.14
C ILE A 68 -6.02 8.49 1.04
N LEU A 69 -5.08 7.56 1.07
CA LEU A 69 -3.93 7.60 1.98
C LEU A 69 -2.97 8.74 1.64
N TRP A 70 -2.68 8.99 0.36
CA TRP A 70 -1.90 10.16 -0.06
C TRP A 70 -2.58 11.48 0.33
N LYS A 71 -3.91 11.55 0.21
CA LYS A 71 -4.68 12.72 0.66
C LYS A 71 -4.59 12.89 2.18
N ARG A 72 -4.70 11.81 2.97
CA ARG A 72 -4.55 11.88 4.43
C ARG A 72 -3.17 12.39 4.83
N LEU A 73 -2.10 11.90 4.21
CA LEU A 73 -0.73 12.39 4.43
C LEU A 73 -0.63 13.89 4.12
N LYS A 74 -1.17 14.33 2.99
CA LYS A 74 -1.15 15.75 2.60
C LYS A 74 -1.89 16.66 3.57
N LEU A 75 -2.93 16.15 4.23
CA LEU A 75 -3.74 16.86 5.22
C LEU A 75 -3.25 16.67 6.66
N ASP A 76 -2.12 16.02 6.86
CA ASP A 76 -1.56 15.65 8.18
C ASP A 76 -2.55 14.85 9.05
N ILE A 77 -3.32 13.96 8.39
CA ILE A 77 -4.24 13.03 9.04
C ILE A 77 -3.54 11.69 9.20
N ALA A 78 -3.63 11.08 10.38
CA ALA A 78 -3.10 9.75 10.68
C ALA A 78 -3.64 8.70 9.70
N LEU A 79 -2.80 7.76 9.22
CA LEU A 79 -3.20 6.78 8.21
C LEU A 79 -4.28 5.82 8.70
N GLN A 80 -4.22 5.41 9.97
CA GLN A 80 -5.20 4.55 10.64
C GLN A 80 -5.48 3.26 9.83
N VAL A 81 -4.42 2.52 9.54
CA VAL A 81 -4.49 1.23 8.84
C VAL A 81 -4.36 0.09 9.84
N ASP A 82 -5.22 -0.93 9.71
CA ASP A 82 -5.30 -2.04 10.68
C ASP A 82 -4.04 -2.92 10.66
N SER A 83 -3.35 -2.96 9.51
CA SER A 83 -2.09 -3.68 9.34
C SER A 83 -0.92 -3.09 10.15
N ASP A 84 -1.03 -1.83 10.63
CA ASP A 84 -0.08 -1.19 11.53
C ASP A 84 -0.81 -0.29 12.55
N PRO A 85 -1.11 -0.79 13.77
CA PRO A 85 -1.82 -0.04 14.81
C PRO A 85 -1.13 1.25 15.28
N ASP A 86 0.18 1.41 15.06
CA ASP A 86 0.88 2.65 15.42
C ASP A 86 0.47 3.81 14.51
N THR A 87 -0.06 3.55 13.31
CA THR A 87 -0.62 4.57 12.40
C THR A 87 -1.89 5.26 12.92
N TYR A 88 -2.47 4.76 14.00
CA TYR A 88 -3.57 5.44 14.73
C TYR A 88 -3.08 6.52 15.70
N LYS A 89 -1.81 6.44 16.12
CA LYS A 89 -1.23 7.32 17.15
C LYS A 89 -0.42 8.46 16.58
N HIS A 90 0.07 8.30 15.36
CA HIS A 90 0.98 9.24 14.71
C HIS A 90 0.53 9.56 13.29
N THR A 91 0.83 10.77 12.82
CA THR A 91 0.70 11.13 11.41
C THR A 91 1.95 10.73 10.63
N GLY A 92 1.84 10.67 9.29
CA GLY A 92 2.94 10.27 8.44
C GLY A 92 3.02 8.77 8.18
N PHE A 93 4.07 8.36 7.49
CA PHE A 93 4.35 6.95 7.21
C PHE A 93 4.94 6.20 8.41
N PRO A 94 4.75 4.87 8.47
CA PRO A 94 5.58 4.01 9.30
C PRO A 94 7.07 4.21 8.98
N PRO A 95 7.97 3.97 9.96
CA PRO A 95 9.41 4.14 9.73
C PRO A 95 9.97 3.18 8.66
N LYS A 96 9.30 2.05 8.43
CA LYS A 96 9.67 1.01 7.46
C LYS A 96 8.44 0.49 6.73
N PRO A 97 8.60 -0.12 5.53
CA PRO A 97 7.54 -0.92 4.91
C PRO A 97 7.03 -2.00 5.86
N ILE A 98 5.71 -2.17 5.95
CA ILE A 98 5.06 -3.12 6.88
C ILE A 98 4.86 -4.50 6.27
N SER A 99 4.97 -4.62 4.96
CA SER A 99 4.90 -5.87 4.20
C SER A 99 5.84 -5.85 3.01
N ASN A 100 5.91 -6.96 2.28
CA ASN A 100 6.66 -7.05 1.02
C ASN A 100 5.69 -6.87 -0.17
N PRO A 101 5.60 -5.66 -0.77
CA PRO A 101 4.58 -5.36 -1.77
C PRO A 101 4.84 -6.04 -3.11
N GLY A 102 3.77 -6.46 -3.78
CA GLY A 102 3.78 -6.84 -5.19
C GLY A 102 3.91 -5.63 -6.11
N LEU A 103 4.18 -5.89 -7.41
CA LEU A 103 4.34 -4.83 -8.41
C LEU A 103 3.05 -4.01 -8.58
N GLU A 104 1.88 -4.65 -8.52
CA GLU A 104 0.57 -4.00 -8.61
C GLU A 104 0.37 -2.94 -7.52
N SER A 105 0.80 -3.24 -6.28
CA SER A 105 0.73 -2.28 -5.17
C SER A 105 1.68 -1.11 -5.36
N VAL A 106 2.87 -1.34 -5.95
CA VAL A 106 3.81 -0.27 -6.31
C VAL A 106 3.20 0.63 -7.40
N ILE A 107 2.63 0.04 -8.45
CA ILE A 107 1.95 0.79 -9.52
C ILE A 107 0.76 1.59 -8.96
N ALA A 108 -0.03 1.01 -8.05
CA ALA A 108 -1.14 1.72 -7.40
C ALA A 108 -0.66 2.87 -6.51
N ALA A 109 0.50 2.75 -5.87
CA ALA A 109 1.11 3.82 -5.09
C ALA A 109 1.60 4.99 -5.97
N ILE A 110 2.13 4.68 -7.17
CA ILE A 110 2.58 5.68 -8.16
C ILE A 110 1.39 6.38 -8.84
N HIS A 111 0.32 5.62 -9.15
CA HIS A 111 -0.85 6.10 -9.90
C HIS A 111 -2.14 6.03 -9.06
N PRO A 112 -2.24 6.85 -8.01
CA PRO A 112 -3.43 6.88 -7.17
C PRO A 112 -4.64 7.43 -7.94
N THR A 113 -5.82 6.88 -7.68
CA THR A 113 -7.06 7.46 -8.18
C THR A 113 -7.42 8.70 -7.37
N THR A 114 -7.61 9.85 -8.03
CA THR A 114 -8.11 11.05 -7.38
C THR A 114 -9.53 10.80 -6.87
N THR A 115 -9.76 11.00 -5.57
CA THR A 115 -11.03 10.70 -4.92
C THR A 115 -11.44 11.76 -3.91
N SER A 116 -12.75 11.88 -3.66
CA SER A 116 -13.29 12.70 -2.56
C SER A 116 -13.31 11.97 -1.21
N TYR A 117 -13.08 10.66 -1.19
CA TYR A 117 -13.11 9.85 0.03
C TYR A 117 -11.93 10.16 0.95
N LEU A 118 -12.14 9.92 2.25
CA LEU A 118 -11.13 10.03 3.32
C LEU A 118 -11.05 8.76 4.18
N TYR A 119 -12.03 7.86 4.06
CA TYR A 119 -12.13 6.63 4.83
C TYR A 119 -12.47 5.47 3.92
N PHE A 120 -12.01 4.29 4.31
CA PHE A 120 -12.39 3.02 3.69
C PHE A 120 -12.47 1.94 4.77
N LEU A 121 -13.15 0.86 4.46
CA LEU A 121 -13.12 -0.39 5.22
C LEU A 121 -13.36 -1.56 4.27
N THR A 122 -12.82 -2.72 4.59
CA THR A 122 -13.16 -3.98 3.93
C THR A 122 -14.21 -4.69 4.78
N GLY A 123 -15.41 -4.88 4.24
CA GLY A 123 -16.50 -5.53 4.93
C GLY A 123 -16.32 -7.05 5.01
N ASP A 124 -17.13 -7.72 5.84
CA ASP A 124 -17.12 -9.18 6.00
C ASP A 124 -17.46 -9.92 4.69
N ASP A 125 -18.10 -9.24 3.74
CA ASP A 125 -18.36 -9.74 2.38
C ASP A 125 -17.16 -9.64 1.43
N GLY A 126 -16.02 -9.14 1.93
CA GLY A 126 -14.78 -8.98 1.18
C GLY A 126 -14.75 -7.79 0.23
N LYS A 127 -15.77 -6.90 0.26
CA LYS A 127 -15.81 -5.68 -0.56
C LYS A 127 -15.28 -4.49 0.20
N THR A 128 -14.69 -3.55 -0.54
CA THR A 128 -14.21 -2.29 0.01
C THR A 128 -15.30 -1.23 -0.08
N TYR A 129 -15.57 -0.56 1.04
CA TYR A 129 -16.55 0.51 1.19
C TYR A 129 -15.84 1.81 1.50
N TYR A 130 -16.19 2.88 0.79
CA TYR A 130 -15.56 4.19 0.87
C TYR A 130 -16.50 5.21 1.51
N SER A 131 -15.93 6.17 2.25
CA SER A 131 -16.69 7.23 2.92
C SER A 131 -15.94 8.55 2.82
N ARG A 132 -16.71 9.64 2.71
CA ARG A 132 -16.17 11.02 2.69
C ARG A 132 -16.00 11.58 4.08
N THR A 133 -16.91 11.20 5.00
CA THR A 133 -16.96 11.70 6.38
C THR A 133 -16.79 10.55 7.37
N PHE A 134 -16.40 10.89 8.59
CA PHE A 134 -16.30 9.90 9.67
C PHE A 134 -17.68 9.33 10.06
N ASP A 135 -18.76 10.10 9.95
CA ASP A 135 -20.11 9.61 10.24
C ASP A 135 -20.59 8.58 9.21
N GLU A 136 -20.30 8.82 7.92
CA GLU A 136 -20.52 7.81 6.87
C GLU A 136 -19.71 6.55 7.15
N HIS A 137 -18.45 6.70 7.59
CA HIS A 137 -17.59 5.58 7.92
C HIS A 137 -18.14 4.75 9.09
N LYS A 138 -18.58 5.40 10.18
CA LYS A 138 -19.23 4.71 11.31
C LYS A 138 -20.48 3.94 10.87
N THR A 139 -21.27 4.54 9.97
CA THR A 139 -22.46 3.88 9.39
C THR A 139 -22.06 2.64 8.59
N ASN A 140 -21.01 2.71 7.77
CA ASN A 140 -20.50 1.57 7.01
C ASN A 140 -19.93 0.48 7.94
N VAL A 141 -19.20 0.85 8.99
CA VAL A 141 -18.72 -0.09 10.03
C VAL A 141 -19.87 -0.86 10.65
N ALA A 142 -20.92 -0.16 11.09
CA ALA A 142 -22.08 -0.78 11.70
C ALA A 142 -22.88 -1.70 10.75
N LYS A 143 -22.81 -1.42 9.44
CA LYS A 143 -23.55 -2.18 8.41
C LYS A 143 -22.81 -3.37 7.86
N TYR A 144 -21.50 -3.28 7.71
CA TYR A 144 -20.70 -4.24 6.93
C TYR A 144 -19.65 -5.00 7.75
N LEU A 145 -19.45 -4.65 9.02
CA LEU A 145 -18.64 -5.42 9.95
C LEU A 145 -19.55 -6.02 11.02
N THR A 146 -19.66 -7.34 11.00
CA THR A 146 -20.35 -8.08 12.07
C THR A 146 -19.40 -8.19 13.26
N LYS A 147 -19.87 -7.74 14.43
CA LYS A 147 -19.11 -7.93 15.68
C LYS A 147 -19.23 -9.37 16.17
#